data_1bca75f258fb2f8c9734aa5fe70fa111
#
_entry.id   1bca75f258fb2f8c9734aa5fe70fa111
#
_cell.length_a   1.000
_cell.length_b   1.000
_cell.length_c   1.000
_cell.angle_alpha   90.00
_cell.angle_beta   90.00
_cell.angle_gamma   90.00
#
_symmetry.space_group_name_H-M   'P 1'
#
loop_
_entity.id
_entity.type
_entity.pdbx_description
1 polymer ?
#
loop_
_entity_poly.entity_id
_entity_poly.type
_entity_poly.pdbx_seq_one_letter_code
_entity_poly.pdbx_strand_id
1 'polypeptide(L)'
;MNSPAETRTFPGAQAPDRTRRHNANGVELAVYEWGRETDPALFLVHGGSDFARTMDVFAPLLAAGGWRVVSWDHRGHGASDHAALYGWDADIRDALSVMASVTDEPAPVVGHSKGGAVMLQLCDGSPYRISRMVNIDGMPSKRRMPDVPDHDQSKILAGEIGGWLDFRHEAATSIRKPGTLEDLARRRAKMNPRLSIEWLEY
;
A
#
# COMPACT_ATOMS: atom_id res chain seq x y z
N MET A 1 20.39 -18.66 -18.84
CA MET A 1 20.17 -17.36 -19.54
C MET A 1 18.70 -17.05 -19.39
N ASN A 2 18.36 -16.09 -18.51
CA ASN A 2 16.97 -15.65 -18.39
C ASN A 2 16.65 -14.82 -19.63
N SER A 3 15.66 -15.25 -20.40
CA SER A 3 15.05 -14.44 -21.45
C SER A 3 14.58 -13.12 -20.80
N PRO A 4 14.79 -11.95 -21.45
CA PRO A 4 14.24 -10.71 -20.93
C PRO A 4 12.73 -10.90 -20.77
N ALA A 5 12.21 -10.58 -19.60
CA ALA A 5 10.78 -10.63 -19.34
C ALA A 5 10.10 -9.75 -20.41
N GLU A 6 9.24 -10.32 -21.22
CA GLU A 6 8.40 -9.55 -22.15
C GLU A 6 7.68 -8.47 -21.33
N THR A 7 7.90 -7.22 -21.73
CA THR A 7 7.21 -6.08 -21.12
C THR A 7 5.74 -6.19 -21.49
N ARG A 8 4.93 -6.71 -20.56
CA ARG A 8 3.49 -6.81 -20.77
C ARG A 8 2.88 -5.41 -20.76
N THR A 9 1.89 -5.20 -21.59
CA THR A 9 1.17 -3.92 -21.68
C THR A 9 -0.31 -4.14 -21.40
N PHE A 10 -0.94 -3.14 -20.82
CA PHE A 10 -2.40 -3.11 -20.61
C PHE A 10 -2.94 -1.77 -21.12
N PRO A 11 -4.11 -1.74 -21.79
CA PRO A 11 -4.68 -0.49 -22.33
C PRO A 11 -4.86 0.58 -21.24
N GLY A 12 -4.24 1.74 -21.46
CA GLY A 12 -4.29 2.87 -20.52
C GLY A 12 -3.30 2.79 -19.36
N ALA A 13 -2.61 1.66 -19.16
CA ALA A 13 -1.57 1.58 -18.14
C ALA A 13 -0.28 2.25 -18.64
N GLN A 14 0.34 3.04 -17.77
CA GLN A 14 1.63 3.67 -17.98
C GLN A 14 2.54 3.39 -16.80
N ALA A 15 3.73 2.90 -17.08
CA ALA A 15 4.75 2.72 -16.06
C ALA A 15 5.06 4.06 -15.37
N PRO A 16 5.51 4.04 -14.11
CA PRO A 16 5.93 5.26 -13.42
C PRO A 16 7.12 5.91 -14.16
N ASP A 17 7.13 7.25 -14.16
CA ASP A 17 8.24 8.03 -14.72
C ASP A 17 9.52 7.87 -13.89
N ARG A 18 9.36 7.64 -12.58
CA ARG A 18 10.47 7.46 -11.64
C ARG A 18 10.15 6.36 -10.64
N THR A 19 11.16 5.58 -10.30
CA THR A 19 11.11 4.57 -9.23
C THR A 19 12.32 4.74 -8.34
N ARG A 20 12.13 4.68 -7.03
CA ARG A 20 13.22 4.75 -6.07
C ARG A 20 12.98 3.84 -4.87
N ARG A 21 14.05 3.52 -4.16
CA ARG A 21 13.98 2.91 -2.83
C ARG A 21 13.98 4.02 -1.78
N HIS A 22 13.22 3.83 -0.72
CA HIS A 22 13.15 4.77 0.39
C HIS A 22 13.24 4.01 1.71
N ASN A 23 14.23 4.35 2.52
CA ASN A 23 14.35 3.76 3.85
C ASN A 23 13.35 4.41 4.80
N ALA A 24 12.30 3.67 5.13
CA ALA A 24 11.28 4.07 6.07
C ALA A 24 11.47 3.28 7.38
N ASN A 25 12.10 3.90 8.37
CA ASN A 25 12.27 3.30 9.69
C ASN A 25 12.92 1.90 9.67
N GLY A 26 13.94 1.72 8.83
CA GLY A 26 14.69 0.47 8.69
C GLY A 26 14.09 -0.55 7.73
N VAL A 27 13.06 -0.19 6.96
CA VAL A 27 12.48 -1.00 5.90
C VAL A 27 12.62 -0.26 4.58
N GLU A 28 13.18 -0.90 3.56
CA GLU A 28 13.28 -0.32 2.23
C GLU A 28 11.94 -0.46 1.48
N LEU A 29 11.31 0.66 1.21
CA LEU A 29 10.06 0.73 0.45
C LEU A 29 10.33 1.07 -1.01
N ALA A 30 9.60 0.43 -1.92
CA ALA A 30 9.57 0.79 -3.32
C ALA A 30 8.57 1.95 -3.51
N VAL A 31 9.06 3.07 -4.05
CA VAL A 31 8.27 4.29 -4.30
C VAL A 31 8.24 4.56 -5.79
N TYR A 32 7.07 4.90 -6.28
CA TYR A 32 6.76 5.11 -7.69
C TYR A 32 6.14 6.49 -7.90
N GLU A 33 6.54 7.16 -8.96
CA GLU A 33 6.09 8.53 -9.25
C GLU A 33 5.70 8.69 -10.70
N TRP A 34 4.56 9.36 -10.95
CA TRP A 34 4.07 9.75 -12.27
C TRP A 34 3.93 11.28 -12.31
N GLY A 35 4.19 11.87 -13.47
CA GLY A 35 4.14 13.31 -13.68
C GLY A 35 5.47 14.00 -13.39
N ARG A 36 5.48 15.32 -13.50
CA ARG A 36 6.70 16.11 -13.34
C ARG A 36 7.04 16.27 -11.86
N GLU A 37 8.32 16.25 -11.54
CA GLU A 37 8.80 16.43 -10.16
C GLU A 37 8.47 17.80 -9.58
N THR A 38 8.31 18.81 -10.44
CA THR A 38 7.97 20.20 -10.09
C THR A 38 6.47 20.42 -9.86
N ASP A 39 5.63 19.46 -10.20
CA ASP A 39 4.18 19.57 -9.98
C ASP A 39 3.84 19.31 -8.49
N PRO A 40 2.72 19.84 -7.99
CA PRO A 40 2.31 19.60 -6.62
C PRO A 40 2.09 18.12 -6.34
N ALA A 41 2.56 17.66 -5.17
CA ALA A 41 2.46 16.25 -4.79
C ALA A 41 1.02 15.82 -4.49
N LEU A 42 0.68 14.60 -4.94
CA LEU A 42 -0.53 13.87 -4.58
C LEU A 42 -0.15 12.43 -4.26
N PHE A 43 -0.60 11.91 -3.12
CA PHE A 43 -0.28 10.54 -2.71
C PHE A 43 -1.41 9.57 -3.01
N LEU A 44 -1.09 8.45 -3.66
CA LEU A 44 -1.98 7.31 -3.88
C LEU A 44 -1.55 6.14 -2.99
N VAL A 45 -2.48 5.61 -2.19
CA VAL A 45 -2.16 4.56 -1.22
C VAL A 45 -3.02 3.33 -1.48
N HIS A 46 -2.36 2.22 -1.84
CA HIS A 46 -3.02 0.98 -2.25
C HIS A 46 -3.63 0.21 -1.07
N GLY A 47 -4.51 -0.75 -1.40
CA GLY A 47 -5.18 -1.62 -0.43
C GLY A 47 -4.31 -2.76 0.09
N GLY A 48 -4.81 -3.49 1.07
CA GLY A 48 -4.18 -4.73 1.53
C GLY A 48 -4.18 -5.80 0.43
N SER A 49 -3.14 -6.65 0.42
CA SER A 49 -2.94 -7.68 -0.61
C SER A 49 -2.86 -7.13 -2.04
N ASP A 50 -2.41 -5.88 -2.17
CA ASP A 50 -2.24 -5.14 -3.41
C ASP A 50 -0.83 -4.54 -3.46
N PHE A 51 -0.52 -3.71 -4.43
CA PHE A 51 0.77 -3.02 -4.60
C PHE A 51 0.58 -1.72 -5.40
N ALA A 52 1.56 -0.83 -5.36
CA ALA A 52 1.44 0.52 -5.93
C ALA A 52 1.20 0.50 -7.46
N ARG A 53 1.76 -0.47 -8.18
CA ARG A 53 1.62 -0.55 -9.63
C ARG A 53 0.22 -0.94 -10.12
N THR A 54 -0.70 -1.33 -9.23
CA THR A 54 -2.13 -1.41 -9.59
C THR A 54 -2.75 -0.04 -9.88
N MET A 55 -2.01 1.03 -9.61
CA MET A 55 -2.40 2.40 -9.96
C MET A 55 -1.91 2.83 -11.36
N ASP A 56 -1.23 1.97 -12.14
CA ASP A 56 -0.64 2.29 -13.45
C ASP A 56 -1.66 2.80 -14.50
N VAL A 57 -2.96 2.56 -14.30
CA VAL A 57 -4.03 3.15 -15.13
C VAL A 57 -4.53 4.47 -14.54
N PHE A 58 -4.63 4.57 -13.22
CA PHE A 58 -5.24 5.73 -12.56
C PHE A 58 -4.25 6.88 -12.31
N ALA A 59 -3.02 6.55 -11.90
CA ALA A 59 -2.00 7.55 -11.61
C ALA A 59 -1.67 8.45 -12.81
N PRO A 60 -1.52 7.94 -14.05
CA PRO A 60 -1.28 8.76 -15.22
C PRO A 60 -2.38 9.78 -15.50
N LEU A 61 -3.65 9.45 -15.20
CA LEU A 61 -4.77 10.38 -15.38
C LEU A 61 -4.66 11.58 -14.43
N LEU A 62 -4.23 11.35 -13.21
CA LEU A 62 -3.98 12.42 -12.24
C LEU A 62 -2.73 13.22 -12.63
N ALA A 63 -1.68 12.56 -13.10
CA ALA A 63 -0.47 13.22 -13.59
C ALA A 63 -0.77 14.13 -14.79
N ALA A 64 -1.61 13.68 -15.72
CA ALA A 64 -2.09 14.51 -16.83
C ALA A 64 -2.91 15.72 -16.35
N GLY A 65 -3.53 15.63 -15.17
CA GLY A 65 -4.19 16.74 -14.48
C GLY A 65 -3.25 17.71 -13.76
N GLY A 66 -1.92 17.56 -13.89
CA GLY A 66 -0.91 18.45 -13.32
C GLY A 66 -0.46 18.08 -11.90
N TRP A 67 -0.54 16.81 -11.51
CA TRP A 67 -0.07 16.31 -10.23
C TRP A 67 1.24 15.52 -10.37
N ARG A 68 2.15 15.68 -9.42
CA ARG A 68 3.19 14.70 -9.12
C ARG A 68 2.56 13.61 -8.27
N VAL A 69 2.17 12.52 -8.89
CA VAL A 69 1.51 11.40 -8.20
C VAL A 69 2.57 10.49 -7.62
N VAL A 70 2.50 10.24 -6.31
CA VAL A 70 3.44 9.38 -5.59
C VAL A 70 2.69 8.24 -4.94
N SER A 71 3.14 7.02 -5.17
CA SER A 71 2.64 5.81 -4.53
C SER A 71 3.81 4.96 -4.03
N TRP A 72 3.58 4.10 -3.07
CA TRP A 72 4.60 3.17 -2.58
C TRP A 72 3.98 1.82 -2.27
N ASP A 73 4.78 0.77 -2.37
CA ASP A 73 4.37 -0.53 -1.85
C ASP A 73 4.48 -0.51 -0.33
N HIS A 74 3.41 -0.86 0.37
CA HIS A 74 3.46 -1.07 1.82
C HIS A 74 4.54 -2.10 2.18
N ARG A 75 5.07 -2.04 3.40
CA ARG A 75 6.00 -3.06 3.90
C ARG A 75 5.46 -4.47 3.65
N GLY A 76 6.29 -5.36 3.12
CA GLY A 76 5.94 -6.73 2.77
C GLY A 76 5.02 -6.90 1.55
N HIS A 77 4.77 -5.83 0.79
CA HIS A 77 3.99 -5.86 -0.45
C HIS A 77 4.88 -5.50 -1.65
N GLY A 78 4.47 -5.95 -2.83
CA GLY A 78 5.12 -5.61 -4.09
C GLY A 78 6.65 -5.80 -4.07
N ALA A 79 7.38 -4.73 -4.36
CA ALA A 79 8.84 -4.69 -4.35
C ALA A 79 9.43 -4.11 -3.05
N SER A 80 8.62 -3.78 -2.04
CA SER A 80 9.08 -3.37 -0.71
C SER A 80 9.58 -4.55 0.10
N ASP A 81 10.53 -4.28 1.00
CA ASP A 81 11.09 -5.32 1.85
C ASP A 81 10.08 -5.84 2.88
N HIS A 82 10.27 -7.09 3.26
CA HIS A 82 9.60 -7.66 4.41
C HIS A 82 10.15 -7.07 5.71
N ALA A 83 9.29 -6.87 6.69
CA ALA A 83 9.63 -6.31 7.98
C ALA A 83 9.45 -7.34 9.10
N ALA A 84 10.19 -7.16 10.20
CA ALA A 84 9.99 -7.96 11.40
C ALA A 84 8.68 -7.61 12.13
N LEU A 85 8.19 -6.39 11.94
CA LEU A 85 6.96 -5.89 12.57
C LEU A 85 6.00 -5.36 11.50
N TYR A 86 4.77 -5.81 11.57
CA TYR A 86 3.61 -5.32 10.81
C TYR A 86 2.56 -4.78 11.78
N GLY A 87 1.94 -3.69 11.42
CA GLY A 87 0.89 -3.07 12.22
C GLY A 87 0.48 -1.72 11.66
N TRP A 88 -0.66 -1.23 12.08
CA TRP A 88 -1.18 0.06 11.62
C TRP A 88 -0.24 1.22 11.92
N ASP A 89 0.38 1.21 13.10
CA ASP A 89 1.36 2.22 13.52
C ASP A 89 2.62 2.19 12.64
N ALA A 90 3.05 1.00 12.22
CA ALA A 90 4.18 0.85 11.31
C ALA A 90 3.84 1.39 9.92
N ASP A 91 2.66 1.06 9.38
CA ASP A 91 2.20 1.59 8.08
C ASP A 91 2.03 3.12 8.11
N ILE A 92 1.54 3.69 9.22
CA ILE A 92 1.40 5.15 9.40
C ILE A 92 2.78 5.83 9.42
N ARG A 93 3.74 5.28 10.15
CA ARG A 93 5.12 5.83 10.20
C ARG A 93 5.81 5.74 8.85
N ASP A 94 5.58 4.66 8.09
CA ASP A 94 6.08 4.53 6.73
C ASP A 94 5.49 5.59 5.82
N ALA A 95 4.18 5.78 5.87
CA ALA A 95 3.49 6.81 5.10
C ALA A 95 4.05 8.21 5.41
N LEU A 96 4.21 8.55 6.70
CA LEU A 96 4.81 9.83 7.11
C LEU A 96 6.23 9.99 6.55
N SER A 97 7.05 8.93 6.61
CA SER A 97 8.42 8.94 6.11
C SER A 97 8.47 9.17 4.60
N VAL A 98 7.62 8.46 3.84
CA VAL A 98 7.53 8.65 2.38
C VAL A 98 7.03 10.06 2.06
N MET A 99 5.97 10.53 2.71
CA MET A 99 5.42 11.87 2.48
C MET A 99 6.46 12.96 2.78
N ALA A 100 7.19 12.85 3.88
CA ALA A 100 8.25 13.80 4.24
C ALA A 100 9.43 13.80 3.26
N SER A 101 9.69 12.67 2.60
CA SER A 101 10.74 12.59 1.55
C SER A 101 10.36 13.27 0.24
N VAL A 102 9.10 13.67 0.08
CA VAL A 102 8.56 14.25 -1.15
C VAL A 102 8.25 15.73 -0.97
N THR A 103 7.62 16.10 0.16
CA THR A 103 7.20 17.48 0.43
C THR A 103 7.07 17.73 1.93
N ASP A 104 7.41 18.95 2.35
CA ASP A 104 7.12 19.44 3.70
C ASP A 104 5.72 20.07 3.81
N GLU A 105 5.09 20.38 2.68
CA GLU A 105 3.76 20.98 2.62
C GLU A 105 2.64 19.96 2.77
N PRO A 106 1.46 20.37 3.29
CA PRO A 106 0.27 19.53 3.31
C PRO A 106 -0.14 19.11 1.90
N ALA A 107 -0.30 17.82 1.66
CA ALA A 107 -0.63 17.29 0.34
C ALA A 107 -1.95 16.52 0.31
N PRO A 108 -2.66 16.46 -0.84
CA PRO A 108 -3.83 15.63 -1.00
C PRO A 108 -3.45 14.15 -1.05
N VAL A 109 -4.36 13.32 -0.53
CA VAL A 109 -4.20 11.86 -0.45
C VAL A 109 -5.43 11.17 -1.02
N VAL A 110 -5.22 10.12 -1.82
CA VAL A 110 -6.26 9.17 -2.23
C VAL A 110 -5.87 7.79 -1.70
N GLY A 111 -6.65 7.23 -0.81
CA GLY A 111 -6.39 5.92 -0.20
C GLY A 111 -7.49 4.91 -0.52
N HIS A 112 -7.10 3.72 -0.95
CA HIS A 112 -8.02 2.61 -1.20
C HIS A 112 -7.95 1.58 -0.08
N SER A 113 -9.11 1.12 0.43
CA SER A 113 -9.22 0.02 1.40
C SER A 113 -8.27 0.21 2.60
N LYS A 114 -7.28 -0.68 2.82
CA LYS A 114 -6.25 -0.54 3.86
C LYS A 114 -5.54 0.82 3.78
N GLY A 115 -5.15 1.27 2.57
CA GLY A 115 -4.52 2.57 2.38
C GLY A 115 -5.40 3.73 2.82
N GLY A 116 -6.71 3.64 2.54
CA GLY A 116 -7.70 4.60 3.02
C GLY A 116 -7.78 4.63 4.55
N ALA A 117 -7.79 3.46 5.19
CA ALA A 117 -7.82 3.36 6.65
C ALA A 117 -6.54 3.89 7.32
N VAL A 118 -5.36 3.62 6.74
CA VAL A 118 -4.07 4.16 7.21
C VAL A 118 -4.07 5.69 7.13
N MET A 119 -4.49 6.25 5.98
CA MET A 119 -4.53 7.69 5.77
C MET A 119 -5.57 8.38 6.66
N LEU A 120 -6.70 7.74 6.95
CA LEU A 120 -7.70 8.27 7.87
C LEU A 120 -7.13 8.40 9.31
N GLN A 121 -6.37 7.39 9.76
CA GLN A 121 -5.69 7.46 11.05
C GLN A 121 -4.56 8.53 11.04
N LEU A 122 -3.91 8.72 9.89
CA LEU A 122 -2.93 9.79 9.73
C LEU A 122 -3.58 11.18 9.84
N CYS A 123 -4.79 11.37 9.29
CA CYS A 123 -5.55 12.61 9.45
C CYS A 123 -5.82 12.94 10.92
N ASP A 124 -6.07 11.92 11.75
CA ASP A 124 -6.24 12.09 13.20
C ASP A 124 -4.93 12.47 13.90
N GLY A 125 -3.85 11.74 13.58
CA GLY A 125 -2.56 11.87 14.29
C GLY A 125 -1.68 13.02 13.80
N SER A 126 -1.81 13.40 12.53
CA SER A 126 -0.98 14.41 11.87
C SER A 126 -1.77 15.19 10.81
N PRO A 127 -2.85 15.90 11.21
CA PRO A 127 -3.74 16.58 10.27
C PRO A 127 -3.04 17.63 9.42
N TYR A 128 -1.96 18.21 9.89
CA TYR A 128 -1.16 19.20 9.18
C TYR A 128 -0.41 18.66 7.97
N ARG A 129 -0.34 17.33 7.79
CA ARG A 129 0.31 16.68 6.63
C ARG A 129 -0.64 16.44 5.47
N ILE A 130 -1.94 16.52 5.68
CA ILE A 130 -2.95 16.17 4.68
C ILE A 130 -3.86 17.37 4.44
N SER A 131 -3.82 17.91 3.22
CA SER A 131 -4.67 19.04 2.83
C SER A 131 -6.09 18.59 2.46
N ARG A 132 -6.23 17.44 1.84
CA ARG A 132 -7.51 16.83 1.42
C ARG A 132 -7.37 15.32 1.38
N MET A 133 -8.46 14.61 1.63
CA MET A 133 -8.48 13.14 1.54
C MET A 133 -9.66 12.66 0.73
N VAL A 134 -9.38 11.72 -0.18
CA VAL A 134 -10.39 10.86 -0.80
C VAL A 134 -10.20 9.45 -0.28
N ASN A 135 -11.18 8.93 0.43
CA ASN A 135 -11.18 7.57 0.96
C ASN A 135 -12.07 6.67 0.10
N ILE A 136 -11.45 5.71 -0.58
CA ILE A 136 -12.15 4.73 -1.43
C ILE A 136 -12.25 3.41 -0.66
N ASP A 137 -13.43 3.17 -0.08
CA ASP A 137 -13.75 1.93 0.65
C ASP A 137 -12.79 1.57 1.80
N GLY A 138 -12.14 2.59 2.39
CA GLY A 138 -11.31 2.44 3.56
C GLY A 138 -12.14 2.61 4.84
N MET A 139 -12.24 1.56 5.64
CA MET A 139 -12.91 1.63 6.94
C MET A 139 -11.90 1.97 8.03
N PRO A 140 -12.28 2.78 9.02
CA PRO A 140 -11.43 2.98 10.18
C PRO A 140 -11.20 1.64 10.90
N SER A 141 -9.99 1.46 11.42
CA SER A 141 -9.68 0.27 12.22
C SER A 141 -10.65 0.14 13.40
N LYS A 142 -11.21 -1.04 13.59
CA LYS A 142 -12.02 -1.34 14.79
C LYS A 142 -11.23 -1.31 16.10
N ARG A 143 -9.91 -1.07 16.04
CA ARG A 143 -9.02 -1.06 17.21
C ARG A 143 -9.23 0.10 18.16
N ARG A 144 -9.86 1.20 17.75
CA ARG A 144 -10.39 2.20 18.68
C ARG A 144 -11.75 1.71 19.19
N MET A 145 -11.73 0.98 20.26
CA MET A 145 -12.90 0.73 21.09
C MET A 145 -12.86 1.70 22.26
N PRO A 146 -13.35 2.95 22.13
CA PRO A 146 -13.29 3.94 23.20
C PRO A 146 -14.04 3.48 24.46
N ASP A 147 -14.96 2.52 24.31
CA ASP A 147 -15.82 2.03 25.36
C ASP A 147 -15.37 0.69 25.97
N VAL A 148 -14.15 0.22 25.65
CA VAL A 148 -13.60 -1.01 26.24
C VAL A 148 -12.95 -0.67 27.58
N PRO A 149 -13.40 -1.25 28.69
CA PRO A 149 -12.78 -1.07 30.01
C PRO A 149 -11.30 -1.44 29.99
N ASP A 150 -10.45 -0.72 30.72
CA ASP A 150 -9.00 -0.91 30.74
C ASP A 150 -8.56 -2.35 30.98
N HIS A 151 -9.29 -3.08 31.86
CA HIS A 151 -9.00 -4.49 32.15
C HIS A 151 -9.27 -5.45 30.96
N ASP A 152 -10.11 -5.05 30.01
CA ASP A 152 -10.36 -5.83 28.78
C ASP A 152 -9.40 -5.47 27.64
N GLN A 153 -8.81 -4.26 27.66
CA GLN A 153 -7.81 -3.86 26.70
C GLN A 153 -6.59 -4.78 26.70
N SER A 154 -6.15 -5.21 27.89
CA SER A 154 -5.05 -6.17 28.05
C SER A 154 -5.36 -7.54 27.43
N LYS A 155 -6.60 -8.00 27.54
CA LYS A 155 -7.05 -9.28 26.94
C LYS A 155 -7.09 -9.19 25.41
N ILE A 156 -7.58 -8.06 24.88
CA ILE A 156 -7.62 -7.81 23.44
C ILE A 156 -6.20 -7.77 22.90
N LEU A 157 -5.28 -7.03 23.55
CA LEU A 157 -3.88 -6.96 23.18
C LEU A 157 -3.20 -8.35 23.23
N ALA A 158 -3.45 -9.12 24.26
CA ALA A 158 -2.92 -10.49 24.38
C ALA A 158 -3.44 -11.39 23.25
N GLY A 159 -4.72 -11.28 22.89
CA GLY A 159 -5.31 -11.99 21.77
C GLY A 159 -4.70 -11.59 20.43
N GLU A 160 -4.44 -10.30 20.21
CA GLU A 160 -3.79 -9.80 18.99
C GLU A 160 -2.33 -10.27 18.89
N ILE A 161 -1.59 -10.27 19.99
CA ILE A 161 -0.21 -10.79 20.05
C ILE A 161 -0.21 -12.29 19.76
N GLY A 162 -1.12 -13.05 20.38
CA GLY A 162 -1.28 -14.49 20.13
C GLY A 162 -1.56 -14.77 18.65
N GLY A 163 -2.56 -14.12 18.08
CA GLY A 163 -2.90 -14.26 16.66
C GLY A 163 -1.75 -13.86 15.72
N TRP A 164 -0.96 -12.85 16.09
CA TRP A 164 0.25 -12.50 15.33
C TRP A 164 1.33 -13.59 15.41
N LEU A 165 1.54 -14.18 16.57
CA LEU A 165 2.50 -15.28 16.75
C LEU A 165 2.08 -16.51 15.95
N ASP A 166 0.79 -16.87 15.99
CA ASP A 166 0.23 -17.97 15.22
C ASP A 166 0.41 -17.74 13.72
N PHE A 167 0.08 -16.55 13.22
CA PHE A 167 0.32 -16.17 11.83
C PHE A 167 1.80 -16.28 11.44
N ARG A 168 2.71 -15.82 12.30
CA ARG A 168 4.16 -15.94 12.07
C ARG A 168 4.60 -17.40 11.99
N HIS A 169 4.07 -18.24 12.86
CA HIS A 169 4.35 -19.68 12.85
C HIS A 169 3.82 -20.34 11.57
N GLU A 170 2.59 -20.09 11.20
CA GLU A 170 2.00 -20.57 9.95
C GLU A 170 2.77 -20.08 8.72
N ALA A 171 3.13 -18.82 8.66
CA ALA A 171 3.90 -18.24 7.56
C ALA A 171 5.29 -18.86 7.43
N ALA A 172 5.94 -19.20 8.56
CA ALA A 172 7.26 -19.86 8.57
C ALA A 172 7.20 -21.33 8.16
N THR A 173 6.08 -22.00 8.42
CA THR A 173 5.89 -23.43 8.14
C THR A 173 5.14 -23.69 6.84
N SER A 174 4.42 -22.70 6.31
CA SER A 174 3.65 -22.84 5.08
C SER A 174 4.56 -22.94 3.85
N ILE A 175 4.32 -23.99 3.05
CA ILE A 175 4.96 -24.11 1.75
C ILE A 175 4.16 -23.25 0.77
N ARG A 176 4.76 -22.14 0.30
CA ARG A 176 4.18 -21.37 -0.79
C ARG A 176 4.03 -22.28 -2.01
N LYS A 177 2.82 -22.42 -2.51
CA LYS A 177 2.59 -23.15 -3.76
C LYS A 177 3.19 -22.33 -4.90
N PRO A 178 4.23 -22.83 -5.57
CA PRO A 178 4.76 -22.17 -6.75
C PRO A 178 3.67 -22.11 -7.82
N GLY A 179 3.82 -21.23 -8.76
CA GLY A 179 2.90 -21.10 -9.89
C GLY A 179 3.48 -20.17 -10.93
N THR A 180 3.02 -20.32 -12.15
CA THR A 180 3.28 -19.35 -13.21
C THR A 180 2.54 -18.04 -12.91
N LEU A 181 2.86 -16.98 -13.63
CA LEU A 181 2.13 -15.70 -13.55
C LEU A 181 0.63 -15.92 -13.85
N GLU A 182 0.33 -16.76 -14.85
CA GLU A 182 -1.03 -17.13 -15.20
C GLU A 182 -1.77 -17.85 -14.04
N ASP A 183 -1.09 -18.77 -13.34
CA ASP A 183 -1.67 -19.43 -12.15
C ASP A 183 -1.95 -18.44 -11.03
N LEU A 184 -1.07 -17.46 -10.84
CA LEU A 184 -1.25 -16.41 -9.84
C LEU A 184 -2.41 -15.49 -10.23
N ALA A 185 -2.49 -15.05 -11.48
CA ALA A 185 -3.58 -14.24 -12.03
C ALA A 185 -4.94 -14.96 -11.87
N ARG A 186 -5.02 -16.23 -12.24
CA ARG A 186 -6.24 -17.04 -12.08
C ARG A 186 -6.66 -17.20 -10.60
N ARG A 187 -5.70 -17.38 -9.68
CA ARG A 187 -6.00 -17.42 -8.24
C ARG A 187 -6.53 -16.08 -7.74
N ARG A 188 -5.95 -14.99 -8.19
CA ARG A 188 -6.40 -13.63 -7.83
C ARG A 188 -7.77 -13.32 -8.42
N ALA A 189 -8.06 -13.72 -9.66
CA ALA A 189 -9.36 -13.54 -10.30
C ALA A 189 -10.50 -14.22 -9.52
N LYS A 190 -10.23 -15.39 -8.90
CA LYS A 190 -11.23 -16.05 -8.04
C LYS A 190 -11.61 -15.23 -6.82
N MET A 191 -10.67 -14.42 -6.29
CA MET A 191 -10.92 -13.53 -5.16
C MET A 191 -11.60 -12.23 -5.60
N ASN A 192 -11.33 -11.78 -6.82
CA ASN A 192 -11.92 -10.58 -7.38
C ASN A 192 -12.31 -10.79 -8.86
N PRO A 193 -13.50 -11.36 -9.12
CA PRO A 193 -13.94 -11.71 -10.48
C PRO A 193 -14.24 -10.49 -11.38
N ARG A 194 -14.15 -9.28 -10.86
CA ARG A 194 -14.30 -8.05 -11.65
C ARG A 194 -13.00 -7.64 -12.38
N LEU A 195 -11.85 -8.20 -11.97
CA LEU A 195 -10.57 -7.94 -12.62
C LEU A 195 -10.39 -8.91 -13.79
N SER A 196 -10.02 -8.38 -14.96
CA SER A 196 -9.70 -9.22 -16.10
C SER A 196 -8.37 -9.97 -15.90
N ILE A 197 -8.22 -11.12 -16.54
CA ILE A 197 -6.98 -11.90 -16.48
C ILE A 197 -5.82 -11.10 -17.06
N GLU A 198 -6.04 -10.37 -18.16
CA GLU A 198 -5.04 -9.54 -18.81
C GLU A 198 -4.50 -8.45 -17.86
N TRP A 199 -5.38 -7.83 -17.05
CA TRP A 199 -4.96 -6.89 -16.02
C TRP A 199 -4.13 -7.56 -14.92
N LEU A 200 -4.53 -8.75 -14.51
CA LEU A 200 -3.85 -9.49 -13.44
C LEU A 200 -2.51 -10.09 -13.89
N GLU A 201 -2.29 -10.24 -15.18
CA GLU A 201 -1.03 -10.67 -15.75
C GLU A 201 -0.08 -9.51 -16.11
N TYR A 202 -0.61 -8.29 -16.23
CA TYR A 202 0.16 -7.06 -16.40
C TYR A 202 0.99 -6.75 -15.17
#